data_106be79202bbb8e8adeaf0279e73d3e6
#
_entry.id   106be79202bbb8e8adeaf0279e73d3e6
#
_cell.length_a   1.000
_cell.length_b   1.000
_cell.length_c   1.000
_cell.angle_alpha   90.00
_cell.angle_beta   90.00
_cell.angle_gamma   90.00
#
_symmetry.space_group_name_H-M   'P 1'
#
loop_
_entity.id
_entity.type
_entity.pdbx_description
1 polymer ?
#
loop_
_entity_poly.entity_id
_entity_poly.type
_entity_poly.pdbx_seq_one_letter_code
_entity_poly.pdbx_strand_id
1 'polypeptide(L)'
;MSAESEMFLIRVPASTANLGPGFDSFGLALGLYLEIHGSPSDHWEVVPLSEEMSVFPRDDRNYIVQIAKETAASYGKELSPCRLFVSSEIPLARGLGSSASAIVAGIELANIVGELHLSNEEKNRHASLFEGHPDNAGASVYGGLVVGLHTEERTDVVSFPIEGVKVIAVIPHFELLTEDSRNVLPNSLSYKDAISGSAAANVMLAGVLSKDWKLVGEMMQSDRFHQPYRAELVPHLALIEEVVHNEGGFGAALSGAGPTVLCLASPEKSEGLLTGLKDRFPEFHVRELEIDNDGSYTAILSEQEKKELKFLKS
;
A
#
# COMPACT_ATOMS: atom_id res chain seq x y z
N MET A 1 -19.52 -32.22 18.17
CA MET A 1 -19.58 -31.65 16.83
C MET A 1 -18.12 -31.35 16.50
N SER A 2 -17.54 -32.07 15.54
CA SER A 2 -16.16 -31.85 15.09
C SER A 2 -16.04 -30.42 14.60
N ALA A 3 -15.05 -29.68 15.08
CA ALA A 3 -14.64 -28.41 14.51
C ALA A 3 -14.13 -28.72 13.09
N GLU A 4 -15.05 -28.88 12.13
CA GLU A 4 -14.67 -28.77 10.72
C GLU A 4 -14.15 -27.36 10.52
N SER A 5 -12.89 -27.28 10.20
CA SER A 5 -12.03 -26.12 10.20
C SER A 5 -12.69 -24.95 9.47
N GLU A 6 -13.13 -23.93 10.22
CA GLU A 6 -13.57 -22.67 9.64
C GLU A 6 -12.38 -22.06 8.89
N MET A 7 -12.44 -22.08 7.57
CA MET A 7 -11.46 -21.42 6.75
C MET A 7 -11.82 -19.94 6.63
N PHE A 8 -10.85 -19.08 6.74
CA PHE A 8 -11.01 -17.64 6.61
C PHE A 8 -10.21 -17.07 5.44
N LEU A 9 -10.65 -15.92 4.95
CA LEU A 9 -9.96 -15.08 3.99
C LEU A 9 -9.53 -13.78 4.67
N ILE A 10 -8.31 -13.37 4.41
CA ILE A 10 -7.81 -12.01 4.66
C ILE A 10 -7.34 -11.47 3.31
N ARG A 11 -7.82 -10.29 2.93
CA ARG A 11 -7.44 -9.59 1.70
C ARG A 11 -7.02 -8.17 2.05
N VAL A 12 -5.82 -7.78 1.64
CA VAL A 12 -5.25 -6.47 1.95
C VAL A 12 -4.77 -5.81 0.64
N PRO A 13 -5.25 -4.61 0.31
CA PRO A 13 -4.82 -3.91 -0.89
C PRO A 13 -3.40 -3.39 -0.77
N ALA A 14 -2.73 -3.25 -1.91
CA ALA A 14 -1.53 -2.45 -2.08
C ALA A 14 -1.80 -0.99 -1.77
N SER A 15 -0.74 -0.22 -1.60
CA SER A 15 -0.85 1.22 -1.40
C SER A 15 0.31 1.97 -2.01
N THR A 16 0.04 3.19 -2.45
CA THR A 16 1.06 4.19 -2.73
C THR A 16 1.04 5.23 -1.63
N ALA A 17 2.18 5.84 -1.36
CA ALA A 17 2.32 6.86 -0.33
C ALA A 17 2.91 8.16 -0.89
N ASN A 18 2.77 9.22 -0.13
CA ASN A 18 3.29 10.56 -0.38
C ASN A 18 2.56 11.34 -1.47
N LEU A 19 2.36 10.78 -2.66
CA LEU A 19 1.75 11.45 -3.82
C LEU A 19 2.39 12.85 -4.10
N GLY A 20 3.71 12.98 -3.94
CA GLY A 20 4.44 14.23 -3.95
C GLY A 20 4.49 14.89 -2.56
N PRO A 21 3.85 16.04 -2.33
CA PRO A 21 4.06 16.85 -1.11
C PRO A 21 3.45 16.27 0.17
N GLY A 22 2.69 15.18 0.09
CA GLY A 22 2.06 14.52 1.25
C GLY A 22 2.99 13.54 1.99
N PHE A 23 4.28 13.84 2.08
CA PHE A 23 5.30 12.96 2.66
C PHE A 23 4.95 12.47 4.06
N ASP A 24 5.01 11.13 4.28
CA ASP A 24 4.67 10.41 5.52
C ASP A 24 3.23 10.72 6.05
N SER A 25 2.34 11.19 5.16
CA SER A 25 0.96 11.59 5.52
C SER A 25 -0.10 11.07 4.55
N PHE A 26 0.14 11.16 3.24
CA PHE A 26 -0.85 10.79 2.23
C PHE A 26 -0.60 9.37 1.74
N GLY A 27 -1.64 8.54 1.75
CA GLY A 27 -1.65 7.19 1.18
C GLY A 27 -2.87 6.97 0.30
N LEU A 28 -2.73 6.18 -0.75
CA LEU A 28 -3.83 5.79 -1.63
C LEU A 28 -3.81 4.28 -1.85
N ALA A 29 -4.93 3.62 -1.59
CA ALA A 29 -5.05 2.18 -1.79
C ALA A 29 -5.25 1.82 -3.27
N LEU A 30 -4.63 0.72 -3.69
CA LEU A 30 -4.55 0.29 -5.08
C LEU A 30 -5.02 -1.16 -5.22
N GLY A 31 -5.71 -1.47 -6.31
CA GLY A 31 -6.28 -2.77 -6.63
C GLY A 31 -5.25 -3.84 -7.04
N LEU A 32 -4.27 -4.07 -6.18
CA LEU A 32 -3.37 -5.22 -6.14
C LEU A 32 -3.45 -5.80 -4.74
N TYR A 33 -3.47 -7.11 -4.57
CA TYR A 33 -3.81 -7.66 -3.27
C TYR A 33 -2.79 -8.65 -2.74
N LEU A 34 -2.59 -8.60 -1.43
CA LEU A 34 -2.10 -9.70 -0.63
C LEU A 34 -3.31 -10.47 -0.11
N GLU A 35 -3.39 -11.77 -0.39
CA GLU A 35 -4.48 -12.63 0.07
C GLU A 35 -3.96 -13.80 0.91
N ILE A 36 -4.65 -14.09 2.00
CA ILE A 36 -4.37 -15.20 2.90
C ILE A 36 -5.65 -16.03 3.07
N HIS A 37 -5.57 -17.30 2.73
CA HIS A 37 -6.59 -18.27 3.10
C HIS A 37 -6.05 -19.10 4.26
N GLY A 38 -6.66 -18.98 5.44
CA GLY A 38 -6.18 -19.64 6.65
C GLY A 38 -7.17 -20.66 7.22
N SER A 39 -6.64 -21.67 7.90
CA SER A 39 -7.42 -22.63 8.67
C SER A 39 -6.65 -23.05 9.92
N PRO A 40 -7.33 -23.45 11.01
CA PRO A 40 -6.67 -24.01 12.19
C PRO A 40 -5.74 -25.18 11.85
N SER A 41 -4.63 -25.29 12.57
CA SER A 41 -3.61 -26.34 12.39
C SER A 41 -2.92 -26.64 13.72
N ASP A 42 -2.19 -27.75 13.80
CA ASP A 42 -1.41 -28.12 15.00
C ASP A 42 -0.12 -27.30 15.13
N HIS A 43 0.35 -26.70 14.03
CA HIS A 43 1.53 -25.85 13.99
C HIS A 43 1.38 -24.76 12.93
N TRP A 44 2.17 -23.69 13.03
CA TRP A 44 2.21 -22.64 12.03
C TRP A 44 2.85 -23.17 10.74
N GLU A 45 2.11 -23.07 9.64
CA GLU A 45 2.56 -23.41 8.29
C GLU A 45 2.16 -22.32 7.31
N VAL A 46 3.11 -21.80 6.53
CA VAL A 46 2.87 -20.82 5.47
C VAL A 46 3.18 -21.44 4.13
N VAL A 47 2.16 -21.57 3.30
CA VAL A 47 2.22 -22.17 1.95
C VAL A 47 2.16 -21.04 0.92
N PRO A 48 3.27 -20.70 0.24
CA PRO A 48 3.26 -19.70 -0.81
C PRO A 48 2.49 -20.18 -2.04
N LEU A 49 1.59 -19.35 -2.56
CA LEU A 49 0.83 -19.60 -3.79
C LEU A 49 1.34 -18.75 -4.97
N SER A 50 2.19 -17.76 -4.71
CA SER A 50 2.86 -16.95 -5.73
C SER A 50 4.38 -16.99 -5.56
N GLU A 51 5.12 -16.67 -6.63
CA GLU A 51 6.57 -16.71 -6.64
C GLU A 51 7.16 -15.71 -5.65
N GLU A 52 6.58 -14.52 -5.56
CA GLU A 52 6.97 -13.45 -4.62
C GLU A 52 6.93 -13.90 -3.16
N MET A 53 6.00 -14.79 -2.81
CA MET A 53 5.87 -15.30 -1.45
C MET A 53 6.83 -16.45 -1.13
N SER A 54 7.43 -17.08 -2.14
CA SER A 54 8.27 -18.27 -1.96
C SER A 54 9.60 -18.02 -1.25
N VAL A 55 10.06 -16.77 -1.20
CA VAL A 55 11.32 -16.34 -0.59
C VAL A 55 11.25 -16.22 0.95
N PHE A 56 10.04 -16.19 1.51
CA PHE A 56 9.83 -15.99 2.93
C PHE A 56 9.78 -17.31 3.72
N PRO A 57 10.06 -17.26 5.05
CA PRO A 57 9.92 -18.43 5.93
C PRO A 57 8.53 -19.06 5.85
N ARG A 58 8.47 -20.40 5.94
CA ARG A 58 7.22 -21.18 5.83
C ARG A 58 6.68 -21.65 7.19
N ASP A 59 7.17 -21.10 8.25
CA ASP A 59 6.81 -21.44 9.63
C ASP A 59 6.50 -20.16 10.42
N ASP A 60 6.52 -20.25 11.74
CA ASP A 60 6.21 -19.14 12.64
C ASP A 60 7.22 -17.98 12.61
N ARG A 61 8.32 -18.10 11.88
CA ARG A 61 9.27 -17.02 11.58
C ARG A 61 8.81 -16.13 10.42
N ASN A 62 7.73 -16.49 9.75
CA ASN A 62 7.15 -15.64 8.70
C ASN A 62 6.71 -14.29 9.28
N TYR A 63 7.01 -13.21 8.59
CA TYR A 63 6.78 -11.84 9.08
C TYR A 63 5.31 -11.58 9.43
N ILE A 64 4.37 -12.06 8.60
CA ILE A 64 2.92 -11.93 8.87
C ILE A 64 2.54 -12.63 10.18
N VAL A 65 3.10 -13.82 10.44
CA VAL A 65 2.85 -14.57 11.67
C VAL A 65 3.46 -13.87 12.87
N GLN A 66 4.66 -13.29 12.73
CA GLN A 66 5.31 -12.52 13.80
C GLN A 66 4.47 -11.29 14.18
N ILE A 67 4.03 -10.50 13.20
CA ILE A 67 3.13 -9.35 13.43
C ILE A 67 1.83 -9.79 14.12
N ALA A 68 1.24 -10.92 13.68
CA ALA A 68 0.03 -11.43 14.29
C ALA A 68 0.22 -11.79 15.76
N LYS A 69 1.31 -12.51 16.09
CA LYS A 69 1.64 -12.89 17.47
C LYS A 69 1.90 -11.67 18.35
N GLU A 70 2.64 -10.70 17.86
CA GLU A 70 2.97 -9.47 18.60
C GLU A 70 1.72 -8.61 18.83
N THR A 71 0.87 -8.47 17.82
CA THR A 71 -0.43 -7.79 17.95
C THR A 71 -1.29 -8.48 19.00
N ALA A 72 -1.49 -9.79 18.93
CA ALA A 72 -2.30 -10.54 19.90
C ALA A 72 -1.73 -10.44 21.32
N ALA A 73 -0.41 -10.51 21.47
CA ALA A 73 0.26 -10.39 22.75
C ALA A 73 0.00 -9.03 23.42
N SER A 74 -0.12 -7.93 22.65
CA SER A 74 -0.46 -6.61 23.19
C SER A 74 -1.86 -6.55 23.82
N TYR A 75 -2.74 -7.51 23.47
CA TYR A 75 -4.06 -7.72 24.09
C TYR A 75 -4.08 -8.89 25.08
N GLY A 76 -2.91 -9.42 25.47
CA GLY A 76 -2.80 -10.54 26.42
C GLY A 76 -3.33 -11.87 25.85
N LYS A 77 -3.36 -12.01 24.53
CA LYS A 77 -3.82 -13.23 23.82
C LYS A 77 -2.64 -14.00 23.25
N GLU A 78 -2.78 -15.32 23.21
CA GLU A 78 -1.92 -16.23 22.47
C GLU A 78 -2.73 -16.82 21.33
N LEU A 79 -2.14 -16.83 20.13
CA LEU A 79 -2.84 -17.32 18.92
C LEU A 79 -2.66 -18.83 18.76
N SER A 80 -3.76 -19.53 18.47
CA SER A 80 -3.70 -20.91 17.99
C SER A 80 -3.04 -20.95 16.61
N PRO A 81 -2.16 -21.96 16.34
CA PRO A 81 -1.51 -22.09 15.06
C PRO A 81 -2.49 -22.28 13.90
N CYS A 82 -2.12 -21.76 12.73
CA CYS A 82 -2.89 -21.89 11.50
C CYS A 82 -2.00 -22.33 10.34
N ARG A 83 -2.60 -22.97 9.36
CA ARG A 83 -2.05 -23.18 8.02
C ARG A 83 -2.54 -22.04 7.13
N LEU A 84 -1.62 -21.28 6.55
CA LEU A 84 -1.88 -20.07 5.78
C LEU A 84 -1.42 -20.28 4.33
N PHE A 85 -2.34 -20.21 3.38
CA PHE A 85 -2.03 -20.15 1.94
C PHE A 85 -1.97 -18.68 1.53
N VAL A 86 -0.79 -18.23 1.09
CA VAL A 86 -0.50 -16.80 0.87
C VAL A 86 -0.16 -16.55 -0.59
N SER A 87 -0.88 -15.63 -1.22
CA SER A 87 -0.57 -15.08 -2.54
C SER A 87 -0.44 -13.57 -2.49
N SER A 88 0.36 -12.99 -3.38
CA SER A 88 0.49 -11.54 -3.53
C SER A 88 0.63 -11.16 -4.99
N GLU A 89 -0.08 -10.11 -5.40
CA GLU A 89 0.11 -9.42 -6.66
C GLU A 89 1.02 -8.19 -6.50
N ILE A 90 1.39 -7.87 -5.25
CA ILE A 90 2.14 -6.65 -4.89
C ILE A 90 3.63 -6.91 -5.07
N PRO A 91 4.30 -6.21 -6.00
CA PRO A 91 5.74 -6.37 -6.22
C PRO A 91 6.55 -5.97 -4.98
N LEU A 92 7.52 -6.80 -4.58
CA LEU A 92 8.38 -6.53 -3.43
C LEU A 92 9.35 -5.36 -3.71
N ALA A 93 9.59 -4.52 -2.70
CA ALA A 93 10.56 -3.42 -2.74
C ALA A 93 10.41 -2.49 -3.98
N ARG A 94 9.17 -2.21 -4.38
CA ARG A 94 8.83 -1.34 -5.54
C ARG A 94 8.05 -0.08 -5.16
N GLY A 95 7.89 0.22 -3.86
CA GLY A 95 7.14 1.40 -3.42
C GLY A 95 5.62 1.25 -3.51
N LEU A 96 5.09 0.02 -3.57
CA LEU A 96 3.66 -0.28 -3.66
C LEU A 96 3.08 -0.86 -2.35
N GLY A 97 3.70 -0.55 -1.21
CA GLY A 97 3.16 -0.87 0.11
C GLY A 97 3.20 -2.35 0.49
N SER A 98 4.12 -3.17 -0.09
CA SER A 98 4.22 -4.60 0.22
C SER A 98 4.51 -4.88 1.69
N SER A 99 5.33 -4.06 2.38
CA SER A 99 5.57 -4.17 3.83
C SER A 99 4.30 -3.87 4.61
N ALA A 100 3.68 -2.72 4.33
CA ALA A 100 2.46 -2.30 5.00
C ALA A 100 1.31 -3.31 4.84
N SER A 101 1.14 -3.87 3.63
CA SER A 101 0.12 -4.89 3.40
C SER A 101 0.39 -6.17 4.20
N ALA A 102 1.66 -6.58 4.36
CA ALA A 102 2.03 -7.72 5.20
C ALA A 102 1.77 -7.45 6.70
N ILE A 103 2.05 -6.24 7.18
CA ILE A 103 1.76 -5.82 8.55
C ILE A 103 0.24 -5.81 8.80
N VAL A 104 -0.54 -5.18 7.91
CA VAL A 104 -2.00 -5.15 8.02
C VAL A 104 -2.58 -6.57 7.97
N ALA A 105 -2.07 -7.45 7.09
CA ALA A 105 -2.47 -8.85 7.05
C ALA A 105 -2.17 -9.61 8.36
N GLY A 106 -1.03 -9.33 8.99
CA GLY A 106 -0.69 -9.87 10.31
C GLY A 106 -1.64 -9.39 11.41
N ILE A 107 -2.00 -8.11 11.40
CA ILE A 107 -2.97 -7.53 12.35
C ILE A 107 -4.37 -8.13 12.12
N GLU A 108 -4.81 -8.30 10.87
CA GLU A 108 -6.08 -8.95 10.55
C GLU A 108 -6.07 -10.44 10.97
N LEU A 109 -4.92 -11.13 10.81
CA LEU A 109 -4.75 -12.50 11.29
C LEU A 109 -4.89 -12.57 12.82
N ALA A 110 -4.27 -11.65 13.56
CA ALA A 110 -4.45 -11.55 15.00
C ALA A 110 -5.91 -11.27 15.37
N ASN A 111 -6.54 -10.36 14.64
CA ASN A 111 -7.91 -9.95 14.86
C ASN A 111 -8.90 -11.12 14.70
N ILE A 112 -8.77 -11.90 13.62
CA ILE A 112 -9.70 -13.01 13.35
C ILE A 112 -9.42 -14.25 14.23
N VAL A 113 -8.15 -14.66 14.37
CA VAL A 113 -7.77 -15.85 15.14
C VAL A 113 -7.85 -15.61 16.65
N GLY A 114 -7.49 -14.40 17.10
CA GLY A 114 -7.55 -13.99 18.49
C GLY A 114 -8.90 -13.46 18.96
N GLU A 115 -9.88 -13.32 18.05
CA GLU A 115 -11.19 -12.72 18.32
C GLU A 115 -11.05 -11.36 19.03
N LEU A 116 -10.19 -10.47 18.50
CA LEU A 116 -9.85 -9.21 19.15
C LEU A 116 -10.89 -8.11 18.91
N HIS A 117 -11.65 -8.21 17.82
CA HIS A 117 -12.68 -7.24 17.41
C HIS A 117 -12.15 -5.81 17.26
N LEU A 118 -10.96 -5.67 16.67
CA LEU A 118 -10.30 -4.38 16.49
C LEU A 118 -11.07 -3.49 15.50
N SER A 119 -11.24 -2.23 15.89
CA SER A 119 -11.68 -1.17 14.98
C SER A 119 -10.59 -0.86 13.94
N ASN A 120 -10.95 -0.24 12.82
CA ASN A 120 -9.98 0.21 11.83
C ASN A 120 -8.98 1.22 12.42
N GLU A 121 -9.41 2.03 13.39
CA GLU A 121 -8.53 2.96 14.10
C GLU A 121 -7.45 2.22 14.89
N GLU A 122 -7.81 1.16 15.62
CA GLU A 122 -6.87 0.33 16.37
C GLU A 122 -5.92 -0.42 15.42
N LYS A 123 -6.45 -1.02 14.34
CA LYS A 123 -5.64 -1.69 13.31
C LYS A 123 -4.61 -0.74 12.70
N ASN A 124 -5.05 0.45 12.30
CA ASN A 124 -4.16 1.45 11.73
C ASN A 124 -3.14 1.97 12.76
N ARG A 125 -3.54 2.14 14.02
CA ARG A 125 -2.60 2.51 15.11
C ARG A 125 -1.50 1.47 15.25
N HIS A 126 -1.84 0.17 15.33
CA HIS A 126 -0.87 -0.91 15.38
C HIS A 126 0.04 -0.91 14.15
N ALA A 127 -0.53 -0.83 12.96
CA ALA A 127 0.24 -0.83 11.72
C ALA A 127 1.21 0.36 11.65
N SER A 128 0.77 1.55 12.07
CA SER A 128 1.61 2.76 12.11
C SER A 128 2.74 2.67 13.14
N LEU A 129 2.55 1.94 14.24
CA LEU A 129 3.62 1.68 15.21
C LEU A 129 4.71 0.76 14.65
N PHE A 130 4.36 -0.20 13.78
CA PHE A 130 5.33 -1.04 13.08
C PHE A 130 6.05 -0.32 11.94
N GLU A 131 5.33 0.50 11.16
CA GLU A 131 5.87 1.20 9.98
C GLU A 131 6.60 2.50 10.33
N GLY A 132 6.18 3.18 11.39
CA GLY A 132 6.64 4.53 11.77
C GLY A 132 5.91 5.67 11.05
N HIS A 133 4.97 5.38 10.15
CA HIS A 133 4.14 6.35 9.41
C HIS A 133 2.77 5.76 9.05
N PRO A 134 1.72 6.61 8.89
CA PRO A 134 0.35 6.12 8.77
C PRO A 134 -0.15 5.92 7.33
N ASP A 135 0.60 6.37 6.33
CA ASP A 135 0.16 6.53 4.94
C ASP A 135 -0.16 5.20 4.23
N ASN A 136 0.83 4.33 4.03
CA ASN A 136 0.63 3.02 3.40
C ASN A 136 -0.31 2.13 4.22
N ALA A 137 -0.06 2.06 5.53
CA ALA A 137 -0.86 1.24 6.44
C ALA A 137 -2.32 1.73 6.50
N GLY A 138 -2.52 3.04 6.63
CA GLY A 138 -3.85 3.64 6.62
C GLY A 138 -4.60 3.37 5.32
N ALA A 139 -3.95 3.56 4.16
CA ALA A 139 -4.55 3.24 2.88
C ALA A 139 -4.96 1.77 2.79
N SER A 140 -4.07 0.85 3.22
CA SER A 140 -4.37 -0.59 3.21
C SER A 140 -5.51 -0.98 4.17
N VAL A 141 -5.69 -0.27 5.30
CA VAL A 141 -6.77 -0.53 6.27
C VAL A 141 -8.10 0.07 5.84
N TYR A 142 -8.10 1.35 5.40
CA TYR A 142 -9.34 2.10 5.18
C TYR A 142 -9.81 2.11 3.72
N GLY A 143 -8.91 1.87 2.77
CA GLY A 143 -9.17 2.14 1.35
C GLY A 143 -9.17 3.62 1.02
N GLY A 144 -9.28 3.95 -0.28
CA GLY A 144 -9.30 5.30 -0.80
C GLY A 144 -8.02 6.09 -0.56
N LEU A 145 -8.14 7.41 -0.53
CA LEU A 145 -7.09 8.31 -0.10
C LEU A 145 -7.16 8.48 1.42
N VAL A 146 -6.05 8.27 2.09
CA VAL A 146 -5.91 8.60 3.51
C VAL A 146 -4.98 9.79 3.69
N VAL A 147 -5.30 10.60 4.70
CA VAL A 147 -4.42 11.67 5.19
C VAL A 147 -4.26 11.46 6.68
N GLY A 148 -3.02 11.25 7.12
CA GLY A 148 -2.74 10.86 8.49
C GLY A 148 -1.60 11.63 9.14
N LEU A 149 -1.65 11.62 10.47
CA LEU A 149 -0.58 12.04 11.38
C LEU A 149 -0.28 10.88 12.33
N HIS A 150 0.98 10.51 12.47
CA HIS A 150 1.42 9.53 13.45
C HIS A 150 2.46 10.14 14.40
N THR A 151 2.30 9.86 15.68
CA THR A 151 3.25 10.18 16.75
C THR A 151 3.35 8.99 17.69
N GLU A 152 4.32 9.02 18.61
CA GLU A 152 4.43 7.99 19.67
C GLU A 152 3.13 7.87 20.48
N GLU A 153 2.39 8.97 20.65
CA GLU A 153 1.21 9.01 21.51
C GLU A 153 -0.08 8.63 20.77
N ARG A 154 -0.23 9.01 19.48
CA ARG A 154 -1.47 8.83 18.73
C ARG A 154 -1.25 8.69 17.22
N THR A 155 -2.26 8.13 16.55
CA THR A 155 -2.39 8.13 15.08
C THR A 155 -3.76 8.66 14.72
N ASP A 156 -3.80 9.75 13.97
CA ASP A 156 -5.04 10.33 13.46
C ASP A 156 -5.08 10.15 11.94
N VAL A 157 -6.13 9.55 11.41
CA VAL A 157 -6.30 9.31 9.97
C VAL A 157 -7.71 9.69 9.55
N VAL A 158 -7.81 10.36 8.41
CA VAL A 158 -9.08 10.59 7.71
C VAL A 158 -8.99 9.95 6.34
N SER A 159 -10.00 9.17 5.95
CA SER A 159 -10.09 8.51 4.65
C SER A 159 -11.16 9.14 3.77
N PHE A 160 -10.92 9.14 2.46
CA PHE A 160 -11.81 9.69 1.44
C PHE A 160 -11.91 8.70 0.28
N PRO A 161 -13.11 8.31 -0.16
CA PRO A 161 -13.26 7.55 -1.40
C PRO A 161 -12.84 8.42 -2.59
N ILE A 162 -12.12 7.81 -3.54
CA ILE A 162 -11.61 8.49 -4.73
C ILE A 162 -12.31 7.95 -5.97
N GLU A 163 -12.83 8.86 -6.77
CA GLU A 163 -13.53 8.58 -8.02
C GLU A 163 -13.16 9.61 -9.11
N GLY A 164 -13.38 9.25 -10.37
CA GLY A 164 -13.24 10.18 -11.49
C GLY A 164 -11.80 10.42 -11.93
N VAL A 165 -10.86 9.66 -11.42
CA VAL A 165 -9.45 9.67 -11.83
C VAL A 165 -8.95 8.24 -12.03
N LYS A 166 -8.04 8.06 -12.99
CA LYS A 166 -7.35 6.80 -13.27
C LYS A 166 -5.90 6.89 -12.81
N VAL A 167 -5.40 5.77 -12.31
CA VAL A 167 -4.03 5.62 -11.82
C VAL A 167 -3.27 4.71 -12.75
N ILE A 168 -2.12 5.16 -13.25
CA ILE A 168 -1.21 4.33 -14.03
C ILE A 168 0.10 4.22 -13.26
N ALA A 169 0.52 2.98 -12.98
CA ALA A 169 1.78 2.68 -12.32
C ALA A 169 2.85 2.33 -13.37
N VAL A 170 4.01 3.01 -13.28
CA VAL A 170 5.22 2.67 -14.02
C VAL A 170 6.18 2.02 -13.04
N ILE A 171 6.34 0.70 -13.17
CA ILE A 171 7.02 -0.16 -12.19
C ILE A 171 8.34 -0.67 -12.79
N PRO A 172 9.50 -0.15 -12.37
CA PRO A 172 10.81 -0.64 -12.79
C PRO A 172 11.08 -2.07 -12.29
N HIS A 173 11.98 -2.78 -12.97
CA HIS A 173 12.39 -4.14 -12.57
C HIS A 173 13.37 -4.16 -11.39
N PHE A 174 14.08 -3.06 -11.12
CA PHE A 174 15.01 -2.98 -9.99
C PHE A 174 14.30 -2.63 -8.69
N GLU A 175 14.89 -3.05 -7.59
CA GLU A 175 14.43 -2.79 -6.23
C GLU A 175 15.05 -1.51 -5.67
N LEU A 176 14.28 -0.81 -4.83
CA LEU A 176 14.78 0.29 -4.03
C LEU A 176 14.30 0.10 -2.59
N LEU A 177 15.23 -0.12 -1.69
CA LEU A 177 14.91 -0.30 -0.28
C LEU A 177 14.47 1.03 0.34
N THR A 178 13.50 0.98 1.22
CA THR A 178 12.99 2.18 1.92
C THR A 178 14.10 2.88 2.70
N GLU A 179 15.02 2.12 3.31
CA GLU A 179 16.17 2.65 4.03
C GLU A 179 17.08 3.47 3.12
N ASP A 180 17.45 2.95 1.94
CA ASP A 180 18.29 3.67 0.98
C ASP A 180 17.64 4.96 0.52
N SER A 181 16.33 4.90 0.26
CA SER A 181 15.53 6.05 -0.17
C SER A 181 15.34 7.10 0.95
N ARG A 182 15.40 6.70 2.21
CA ARG A 182 15.37 7.62 3.36
C ARG A 182 16.74 8.23 3.65
N ASN A 183 17.83 7.50 3.42
CA ASN A 183 19.20 7.94 3.69
C ASN A 183 19.64 9.15 2.85
N VAL A 184 19.02 9.42 1.70
CA VAL A 184 19.32 10.60 0.87
C VAL A 184 18.56 11.85 1.30
N LEU A 185 17.64 11.74 2.25
CA LEU A 185 16.85 12.89 2.73
C LEU A 185 17.68 13.78 3.64
N PRO A 186 17.52 15.12 3.57
CA PRO A 186 18.21 16.03 4.44
C PRO A 186 17.70 15.94 5.89
N ASN A 187 18.57 16.15 6.85
CA ASN A 187 18.20 16.20 8.28
C ASN A 187 17.33 17.42 8.65
N SER A 188 17.28 18.45 7.79
CA SER A 188 16.48 19.66 8.02
C SER A 188 16.18 20.37 6.70
N LEU A 189 15.07 21.09 6.68
CA LEU A 189 14.68 21.98 5.59
C LEU A 189 14.78 23.42 6.01
N SER A 190 14.97 24.32 5.03
CA SER A 190 14.80 25.74 5.31
C SER A 190 13.35 26.02 5.73
N TYR A 191 13.14 27.02 6.59
CA TYR A 191 11.78 27.40 7.01
C TYR A 191 10.89 27.76 5.81
N LYS A 192 11.46 28.36 4.77
CA LYS A 192 10.78 28.68 3.51
C LYS A 192 10.33 27.42 2.77
N ASP A 193 11.18 26.41 2.65
CA ASP A 193 10.86 25.17 1.95
C ASP A 193 9.83 24.34 2.74
N ALA A 194 9.96 24.31 4.07
CA ALA A 194 8.97 23.64 4.93
C ALA A 194 7.56 24.26 4.79
N ILE A 195 7.45 25.61 4.77
CA ILE A 195 6.19 26.30 4.52
C ILE A 195 5.66 25.98 3.12
N SER A 196 6.52 26.03 2.09
CA SER A 196 6.11 25.75 0.71
C SER A 196 5.60 24.32 0.55
N GLY A 197 6.32 23.33 1.11
CA GLY A 197 5.91 21.92 1.07
C GLY A 197 4.58 21.68 1.79
N SER A 198 4.42 22.22 3.01
CA SER A 198 3.18 22.15 3.77
C SER A 198 2.01 22.81 3.02
N ALA A 199 2.22 23.98 2.41
CA ALA A 199 1.18 24.66 1.63
C ALA A 199 0.79 23.85 0.39
N ALA A 200 1.75 23.24 -0.31
CA ALA A 200 1.48 22.37 -1.47
C ALA A 200 0.61 21.15 -1.08
N ALA A 201 0.93 20.48 0.04
CA ALA A 201 0.12 19.37 0.54
C ALA A 201 -1.31 19.80 0.89
N ASN A 202 -1.48 20.94 1.56
CA ASN A 202 -2.79 21.47 1.91
C ASN A 202 -3.62 21.82 0.67
N VAL A 203 -3.00 22.44 -0.35
CA VAL A 203 -3.67 22.77 -1.62
C VAL A 203 -4.00 21.52 -2.40
N MET A 204 -3.11 20.51 -2.40
CA MET A 204 -3.38 19.21 -3.03
C MET A 204 -4.61 18.53 -2.41
N LEU A 205 -4.71 18.49 -1.08
CA LEU A 205 -5.89 17.95 -0.40
C LEU A 205 -7.17 18.71 -0.77
N ALA A 206 -7.12 20.05 -0.79
CA ALA A 206 -8.25 20.85 -1.21
C ALA A 206 -8.64 20.56 -2.69
N GLY A 207 -7.66 20.35 -3.57
CA GLY A 207 -7.86 19.92 -4.97
C GLY A 207 -8.56 18.58 -5.06
N VAL A 208 -8.13 17.58 -4.27
CA VAL A 208 -8.82 16.27 -4.21
C VAL A 208 -10.27 16.41 -3.77
N LEU A 209 -10.53 17.16 -2.69
CA LEU A 209 -11.88 17.35 -2.14
C LEU A 209 -12.81 18.12 -3.11
N SER A 210 -12.26 19.03 -3.90
CA SER A 210 -13.00 19.76 -4.94
C SER A 210 -13.03 19.04 -6.30
N LYS A 211 -12.38 17.88 -6.42
CA LYS A 211 -12.20 17.10 -7.67
C LYS A 211 -11.48 17.90 -8.77
N ASP A 212 -10.65 18.87 -8.40
CA ASP A 212 -9.76 19.60 -9.31
C ASP A 212 -8.46 18.80 -9.52
N TRP A 213 -8.55 17.74 -10.33
CA TRP A 213 -7.43 16.83 -10.59
C TRP A 213 -6.25 17.50 -11.29
N LYS A 214 -6.51 18.59 -12.04
CA LYS A 214 -5.43 19.38 -12.64
C LYS A 214 -4.59 20.05 -11.56
N LEU A 215 -5.23 20.71 -10.60
CA LEU A 215 -4.56 21.31 -9.44
C LEU A 215 -3.81 20.26 -8.62
N VAL A 216 -4.41 19.07 -8.41
CA VAL A 216 -3.75 17.95 -7.74
C VAL A 216 -2.46 17.59 -8.43
N GLY A 217 -2.46 17.41 -9.76
CA GLY A 217 -1.28 17.08 -10.54
C GLY A 217 -0.18 18.17 -10.48
N GLU A 218 -0.55 19.43 -10.50
CA GLU A 218 0.39 20.56 -10.32
C GLU A 218 1.05 20.52 -8.93
N MET A 219 0.28 20.18 -7.90
CA MET A 219 0.81 20.07 -6.53
C MET A 219 1.69 18.84 -6.34
N MET A 220 1.42 17.70 -7.00
CA MET A 220 2.29 16.52 -6.97
C MET A 220 3.75 16.85 -7.34
N GLN A 221 3.95 17.76 -8.28
CA GLN A 221 5.27 18.23 -8.72
C GLN A 221 5.87 19.32 -7.80
N SER A 222 5.09 19.83 -6.86
CA SER A 222 5.51 20.92 -5.96
C SER A 222 6.13 20.43 -4.64
N ASP A 223 6.49 19.14 -4.57
CA ASP A 223 7.12 18.54 -3.40
C ASP A 223 8.45 19.21 -3.02
N ARG A 224 8.67 19.35 -1.71
CA ARG A 224 9.91 19.86 -1.10
C ARG A 224 10.51 18.91 -0.08
N PHE A 225 9.82 17.77 0.18
CA PHE A 225 10.18 16.87 1.27
C PHE A 225 11.04 15.70 0.84
N HIS A 226 10.75 15.08 -0.31
CA HIS A 226 11.42 13.83 -0.67
C HIS A 226 11.83 13.69 -2.14
N GLN A 227 10.96 13.97 -3.12
CA GLN A 227 11.27 13.73 -4.55
C GLN A 227 12.54 14.46 -5.04
N PRO A 228 12.78 15.74 -4.70
CA PRO A 228 13.99 16.43 -5.14
C PRO A 228 15.28 15.75 -4.68
N TYR A 229 15.26 15.11 -3.52
CA TYR A 229 16.44 14.43 -2.95
C TYR A 229 16.60 12.99 -3.46
N ARG A 230 15.51 12.37 -3.93
CA ARG A 230 15.47 11.01 -4.50
C ARG A 230 15.71 10.99 -6.00
N ALA A 231 15.85 12.14 -6.66
CA ALA A 231 15.94 12.26 -8.12
C ALA A 231 17.08 11.42 -8.74
N GLU A 232 18.22 11.29 -8.05
CA GLU A 232 19.33 10.45 -8.51
C GLU A 232 19.04 8.94 -8.42
N LEU A 233 18.19 8.53 -7.49
CA LEU A 233 17.78 7.13 -7.32
C LEU A 233 16.68 6.74 -8.31
N VAL A 234 15.92 7.71 -8.82
CA VAL A 234 14.77 7.53 -9.71
C VAL A 234 14.81 8.46 -10.92
N PRO A 235 15.87 8.38 -11.74
CA PRO A 235 16.09 9.32 -12.85
C PRO A 235 15.00 9.28 -13.93
N HIS A 236 14.21 8.21 -13.97
CA HIS A 236 13.07 8.07 -14.88
C HIS A 236 11.86 8.93 -14.48
N LEU A 237 11.79 9.47 -13.26
CA LEU A 237 10.67 10.30 -12.81
C LEU A 237 10.46 11.50 -13.74
N ALA A 238 11.52 12.29 -14.02
CA ALA A 238 11.41 13.46 -14.89
C ALA A 238 10.96 13.11 -16.31
N LEU A 239 11.41 11.97 -16.85
CA LEU A 239 10.99 11.50 -18.17
C LEU A 239 9.52 11.05 -18.19
N ILE A 240 9.04 10.46 -17.10
CA ILE A 240 7.63 10.08 -16.95
C ILE A 240 6.77 11.35 -16.86
N GLU A 241 7.18 12.36 -16.10
CA GLU A 241 6.48 13.65 -16.01
C GLU A 241 6.35 14.32 -17.39
N GLU A 242 7.38 14.23 -18.24
CA GLU A 242 7.33 14.73 -19.62
C GLU A 242 6.25 13.99 -20.45
N VAL A 243 6.20 12.64 -20.37
CA VAL A 243 5.17 11.86 -21.07
C VAL A 243 3.78 12.21 -20.55
N VAL A 244 3.60 12.29 -19.23
CA VAL A 244 2.32 12.64 -18.60
C VAL A 244 1.83 14.00 -19.10
N HIS A 245 2.73 14.99 -19.18
CA HIS A 245 2.38 16.31 -19.70
C HIS A 245 1.97 16.27 -21.17
N ASN A 246 2.71 15.57 -22.03
CA ASN A 246 2.47 15.47 -23.46
C ASN A 246 1.18 14.72 -23.80
N GLU A 247 0.86 13.67 -23.05
CA GLU A 247 -0.36 12.87 -23.24
C GLU A 247 -1.60 13.47 -22.51
N GLY A 248 -1.44 14.60 -21.83
CA GLY A 248 -2.52 15.31 -21.15
C GLY A 248 -2.99 14.62 -19.87
N GLY A 249 -2.10 13.90 -19.20
CA GLY A 249 -2.29 13.44 -17.81
C GLY A 249 -2.28 14.62 -16.83
N PHE A 250 -2.74 14.38 -15.62
CA PHE A 250 -2.81 15.41 -14.58
C PHE A 250 -1.45 15.67 -13.92
N GLY A 251 -0.72 14.61 -13.57
CA GLY A 251 0.58 14.69 -12.92
C GLY A 251 1.15 13.31 -12.61
N ALA A 252 2.40 13.30 -12.17
CA ALA A 252 3.09 12.11 -11.72
C ALA A 252 3.80 12.36 -10.38
N ALA A 253 3.95 11.31 -9.58
CA ALA A 253 4.73 11.36 -8.35
C ALA A 253 5.37 10.00 -8.06
N LEU A 254 6.46 10.04 -7.31
CA LEU A 254 7.11 8.85 -6.79
C LEU A 254 6.17 8.13 -5.81
N SER A 255 6.01 6.84 -5.96
CA SER A 255 5.21 5.99 -5.09
C SER A 255 6.02 5.59 -3.85
N GLY A 256 5.69 6.11 -2.70
CA GLY A 256 6.40 5.84 -1.45
C GLY A 256 7.90 6.12 -1.54
N ALA A 257 8.71 5.10 -1.28
CA ALA A 257 10.17 5.16 -1.44
C ALA A 257 10.63 5.07 -2.90
N GLY A 258 9.77 4.63 -3.80
CA GLY A 258 10.09 4.29 -5.18
C GLY A 258 10.49 2.81 -5.33
N PRO A 259 10.98 2.39 -6.52
CA PRO A 259 11.22 3.19 -7.71
C PRO A 259 9.96 3.42 -8.59
N THR A 260 8.80 2.87 -8.22
CA THR A 260 7.55 3.06 -8.96
C THR A 260 7.15 4.53 -9.00
N VAL A 261 6.67 4.97 -10.15
CA VAL A 261 6.05 6.29 -10.33
C VAL A 261 4.58 6.09 -10.63
N LEU A 262 3.71 6.82 -9.92
CA LEU A 262 2.28 6.87 -10.20
C LEU A 262 1.95 8.10 -11.04
N CYS A 263 1.11 7.88 -12.06
CA CYS A 263 0.58 8.91 -12.94
C CYS A 263 -0.94 8.99 -12.78
N LEU A 264 -1.48 10.20 -12.74
CA LEU A 264 -2.90 10.45 -12.68
C LEU A 264 -3.41 10.95 -14.04
N ALA A 265 -4.57 10.45 -14.48
CA ALA A 265 -5.22 10.89 -15.71
C ALA A 265 -6.75 10.91 -15.57
N SER A 266 -7.43 11.65 -16.44
CA SER A 266 -8.87 11.47 -16.60
C SER A 266 -9.17 10.13 -17.30
N PRO A 267 -10.38 9.57 -17.11
CA PRO A 267 -10.79 8.35 -17.81
C PRO A 267 -10.62 8.44 -19.33
N GLU A 268 -10.83 9.63 -19.92
CA GLU A 268 -10.73 9.85 -21.38
C GLU A 268 -9.27 9.89 -21.86
N LYS A 269 -8.32 10.16 -20.98
CA LYS A 269 -6.89 10.29 -21.30
C LYS A 269 -6.05 9.08 -20.87
N SER A 270 -6.59 8.20 -20.03
CA SER A 270 -5.83 7.10 -19.44
C SER A 270 -5.26 6.13 -20.48
N GLU A 271 -6.03 5.77 -21.52
CA GLU A 271 -5.57 4.84 -22.56
C GLU A 271 -4.41 5.42 -23.40
N GLY A 272 -4.49 6.70 -23.78
CA GLY A 272 -3.42 7.39 -24.49
C GLY A 272 -2.15 7.49 -23.65
N LEU A 273 -2.29 7.90 -22.37
CA LEU A 273 -1.18 7.98 -21.44
C LEU A 273 -0.56 6.60 -21.19
N LEU A 274 -1.37 5.55 -20.97
CA LEU A 274 -0.89 4.18 -20.78
C LEU A 274 -0.05 3.71 -21.97
N THR A 275 -0.51 4.00 -23.20
CA THR A 275 0.20 3.65 -24.44
C THR A 275 1.52 4.42 -24.54
N GLY A 276 1.49 5.74 -24.39
CA GLY A 276 2.70 6.57 -24.43
C GLY A 276 3.76 6.18 -23.41
N LEU A 277 3.33 5.81 -22.19
CA LEU A 277 4.24 5.30 -21.14
C LEU A 277 4.83 3.93 -21.52
N LYS A 278 4.03 3.00 -22.06
CA LYS A 278 4.54 1.69 -22.53
C LYS A 278 5.55 1.83 -23.67
N ASP A 279 5.28 2.71 -24.62
CA ASP A 279 6.18 2.94 -25.74
C ASP A 279 7.51 3.57 -25.30
N ARG A 280 7.46 4.46 -24.32
CA ARG A 280 8.63 5.17 -23.79
C ARG A 280 9.48 4.32 -22.84
N PHE A 281 8.83 3.39 -22.09
CA PHE A 281 9.47 2.54 -21.07
C PHE A 281 9.13 1.06 -21.31
N PRO A 282 9.52 0.47 -22.47
CA PRO A 282 9.18 -0.91 -22.80
C PRO A 282 9.81 -1.94 -21.84
N GLU A 283 10.88 -1.55 -21.13
CA GLU A 283 11.53 -2.37 -20.11
C GLU A 283 10.86 -2.32 -18.74
N PHE A 284 9.90 -1.41 -18.51
CA PHE A 284 9.19 -1.31 -17.24
C PHE A 284 7.80 -1.97 -17.34
N HIS A 285 7.31 -2.45 -16.22
CA HIS A 285 5.93 -2.92 -16.17
C HIS A 285 4.97 -1.73 -15.98
N VAL A 286 4.28 -1.35 -17.08
CA VAL A 286 3.34 -0.22 -17.07
C VAL A 286 1.92 -0.75 -17.11
N ARG A 287 1.11 -0.39 -16.11
CA ARG A 287 -0.29 -0.84 -16.01
C ARG A 287 -1.20 0.20 -15.36
N GLU A 288 -2.45 0.23 -15.80
CA GLU A 288 -3.51 0.92 -15.07
C GLU A 288 -3.89 0.08 -13.84
N LEU A 289 -4.10 0.75 -12.71
CA LEU A 289 -4.54 0.16 -11.46
C LEU A 289 -5.86 0.80 -11.03
N GLU A 290 -6.78 -0.02 -10.58
CA GLU A 290 -7.98 0.48 -9.92
C GLU A 290 -7.61 1.06 -8.53
N ILE A 291 -8.42 2.00 -8.06
CA ILE A 291 -8.35 2.50 -6.69
C ILE A 291 -9.25 1.61 -5.84
N ASP A 292 -8.69 1.04 -4.79
CA ASP A 292 -9.47 0.29 -3.80
C ASP A 292 -10.05 1.27 -2.78
N ASN A 293 -11.37 1.41 -2.71
CA ASN A 293 -12.03 2.30 -1.77
C ASN A 293 -12.54 1.60 -0.50
N ASP A 294 -12.30 0.31 -0.36
CA ASP A 294 -12.86 -0.53 0.70
C ASP A 294 -11.84 -0.88 1.80
N GLY A 295 -10.55 -1.02 1.43
CA GLY A 295 -9.47 -1.37 2.35
C GLY A 295 -9.38 -2.86 2.68
N SER A 296 -8.77 -3.20 3.83
CA SER A 296 -8.61 -4.59 4.26
C SER A 296 -9.95 -5.25 4.55
N TYR A 297 -10.06 -6.50 4.14
CA TYR A 297 -11.28 -7.29 4.27
C TYR A 297 -10.98 -8.66 4.86
N THR A 298 -11.86 -9.13 5.76
CA THR A 298 -11.80 -10.47 6.31
C THR A 298 -13.16 -11.16 6.23
N ALA A 299 -13.19 -12.46 5.96
CA ALA A 299 -14.41 -13.25 5.96
C ALA A 299 -14.17 -14.70 6.40
N ILE A 300 -15.17 -15.32 7.00
CA ILE A 300 -15.24 -16.79 7.14
C ILE A 300 -15.84 -17.35 5.86
N LEU A 301 -15.15 -18.31 5.24
CA LEU A 301 -15.55 -18.87 3.96
C LEU A 301 -16.67 -19.89 4.10
N SER A 302 -17.69 -19.76 3.25
CA SER A 302 -18.73 -20.76 3.08
C SER A 302 -18.20 -22.04 2.43
N GLU A 303 -18.93 -23.15 2.57
CA GLU A 303 -18.57 -24.43 1.92
C GLU A 303 -18.53 -24.36 0.39
N GLN A 304 -19.27 -23.42 -0.21
CA GLN A 304 -19.22 -23.21 -1.66
C GLN A 304 -17.92 -22.51 -2.07
N GLU A 305 -17.53 -21.46 -1.38
CA GLU A 305 -16.27 -20.71 -1.63
C GLU A 305 -15.04 -21.61 -1.43
N LYS A 306 -15.01 -22.44 -0.39
CA LYS A 306 -13.95 -23.44 -0.16
C LYS A 306 -13.79 -24.41 -1.35
N LYS A 307 -14.89 -24.86 -1.99
CA LYS A 307 -14.84 -25.75 -3.15
C LYS A 307 -14.24 -25.13 -4.41
N GLU A 308 -14.28 -23.81 -4.51
CA GLU A 308 -13.73 -23.05 -5.65
C GLU A 308 -12.22 -22.85 -5.54
N LEU A 309 -11.65 -23.01 -4.34
CA LEU A 309 -10.22 -22.87 -4.10
C LEU A 309 -9.44 -24.05 -4.70
N LYS A 310 -8.76 -23.79 -5.83
CA LYS A 310 -8.04 -24.82 -6.61
C LYS A 310 -6.84 -25.42 -5.85
N PHE A 311 -6.17 -24.63 -5.02
CA PHE A 311 -4.99 -25.05 -4.26
C PHE A 311 -5.31 -26.02 -3.10
N LEU A 312 -6.58 -26.14 -2.68
CA LEU A 312 -6.98 -27.17 -1.72
C LEU A 312 -7.10 -28.55 -2.33
N LYS A 313 -7.03 -28.65 -3.68
CA LYS A 313 -7.21 -29.90 -4.42
C LYS A 313 -5.86 -30.50 -4.88
N SER A 314 -4.75 -29.82 -4.61
CA SER A 314 -3.38 -30.25 -4.88
C SER A 314 -2.68 -30.72 -3.61
#